data_92300c642d486a2e27738361ddf7c54c
#
_entry.id   92300c642d486a2e27738361ddf7c54c
#
_cell.length_a   1.000
_cell.length_b   1.000
_cell.length_c   1.000
_cell.angle_alpha   90.00
_cell.angle_beta   90.00
_cell.angle_gamma   90.00
#
_symmetry.space_group_name_H-M   'P 1'
#
loop_
_entity.id
_entity.type
_entity.pdbx_description
1 polymer ?
#
loop_
_entity_poly.entity_id
_entity_poly.type
_entity_poly.pdbx_seq_one_letter_code
_entity_poly.pdbx_strand_id
1 'polypeptide(L)'
;MGVYYKESRVSADKVMEKALKFFSSKPLNLKLRDQNENCTCASFEGGDSFITITVNNTVKGSDVTLETREWDYWVKKFIESI
;
A
#
# COMPACT_ATOMS: atom_id res chain seq x y z
N MET A 1 7.20 -6.31 -12.62
CA MET A 1 7.52 -5.23 -11.65
C MET A 1 6.80 -3.95 -12.06
N GLY A 2 6.08 -3.35 -11.14
CA GLY A 2 5.33 -2.14 -11.44
C GLY A 2 5.36 -1.15 -10.30
N VAL A 3 5.26 0.13 -10.65
CA VAL A 3 5.13 1.24 -9.71
C VAL A 3 3.85 1.98 -10.06
N TYR A 4 3.01 2.22 -9.06
CA TYR A 4 1.69 2.83 -9.23
C TYR A 4 1.53 4.02 -8.31
N TYR A 5 0.91 5.06 -8.81
CA TYR A 5 0.74 6.32 -8.08
C TYR A 5 -0.73 6.73 -8.13
N LYS A 6 -1.22 7.27 -7.02
CA LYS A 6 -2.55 7.85 -6.96
C LYS A 6 -2.62 9.00 -5.96
N GLU A 7 -3.32 10.05 -6.33
CA GLU A 7 -3.72 11.09 -5.39
C GLU A 7 -5.08 10.68 -4.83
N SER A 8 -5.16 10.52 -3.52
CA SER A 8 -6.38 10.10 -2.84
C SER A 8 -6.92 11.24 -1.99
N ARG A 9 -8.22 11.29 -1.80
CA ARG A 9 -8.85 12.22 -0.87
C ARG A 9 -8.86 11.70 0.56
N VAL A 10 -8.42 10.45 0.72
CA VAL A 10 -8.32 9.79 2.02
C VAL A 10 -6.99 10.20 2.67
N SER A 11 -7.00 10.46 3.98
CA SER A 11 -5.77 10.84 4.69
C SER A 11 -4.75 9.70 4.66
N ALA A 12 -3.47 10.05 4.82
CA ALA A 12 -2.40 9.06 4.80
C ALA A 12 -2.59 7.98 5.86
N ASP A 13 -3.03 8.34 7.06
CA ASP A 13 -3.28 7.39 8.14
C ASP A 13 -4.32 6.34 7.74
N LYS A 14 -5.40 6.79 7.12
CA LYS A 14 -6.47 5.89 6.71
C LYS A 14 -6.07 5.04 5.52
N VAL A 15 -5.29 5.58 4.60
CA VAL A 15 -4.77 4.80 3.47
C VAL A 15 -3.87 3.68 4.00
N MET A 16 -2.99 3.99 4.93
CA MET A 16 -2.10 2.98 5.52
C MET A 16 -2.90 1.92 6.27
N GLU A 17 -3.92 2.32 7.03
CA GLU A 17 -4.79 1.38 7.74
C GLU A 17 -5.49 0.43 6.76
N LYS A 18 -6.01 0.96 5.66
CA LYS A 18 -6.64 0.15 4.62
C LYS A 18 -5.64 -0.81 3.99
N ALA A 19 -4.41 -0.34 3.74
CA ALA A 19 -3.37 -1.18 3.16
C ALA A 19 -3.01 -2.34 4.08
N LEU A 20 -2.86 -2.07 5.36
CA LEU A 20 -2.54 -3.10 6.34
C LEU A 20 -3.62 -4.19 6.36
N LYS A 21 -4.88 -3.80 6.30
CA LYS A 21 -5.98 -4.76 6.25
C LYS A 21 -6.05 -5.50 4.93
N PHE A 22 -5.94 -4.77 3.83
CA PHE A 22 -6.11 -5.34 2.49
C PHE A 22 -5.04 -6.38 2.18
N PHE A 23 -3.77 -6.03 2.40
CA PHE A 23 -2.68 -6.91 2.03
C PHE A 23 -2.43 -8.04 3.04
N SER A 24 -2.87 -7.88 4.27
CA SER A 24 -2.72 -8.92 5.27
C SER A 24 -3.89 -9.91 5.30
N SER A 25 -4.97 -9.61 4.58
CA SER A 25 -6.16 -10.45 4.53
C SER A 25 -6.12 -11.41 3.35
N LYS A 26 -6.98 -12.43 3.39
CA LYS A 26 -7.11 -13.36 2.27
C LYS A 26 -7.59 -12.63 1.03
N PRO A 27 -7.18 -13.05 -0.18
CA PRO A 27 -6.36 -14.26 -0.44
C PRO A 27 -4.86 -14.04 -0.32
N LEU A 28 -4.39 -12.79 -0.18
CA LEU A 28 -2.97 -12.48 -0.19
C LEU A 28 -2.24 -12.95 1.08
N ASN A 29 -2.80 -12.67 2.24
CA ASN A 29 -2.18 -13.02 3.54
C ASN A 29 -0.70 -12.64 3.64
N LEU A 30 -0.36 -11.44 3.18
CA LEU A 30 1.02 -10.98 3.22
C LEU A 30 1.43 -10.61 4.63
N LYS A 31 2.71 -10.76 4.92
CA LYS A 31 3.26 -10.37 6.22
C LYS A 31 3.80 -8.95 6.12
N LEU A 32 3.49 -8.13 7.11
CA LEU A 32 4.12 -6.83 7.25
C LEU A 32 5.56 -7.06 7.65
N ARG A 33 6.48 -6.69 6.78
CA ARG A 33 7.91 -6.86 7.02
C ARG A 33 8.51 -5.67 7.75
N ASP A 34 8.07 -4.48 7.36
CA ASP A 34 8.66 -3.25 7.87
C ASP A 34 7.65 -2.11 7.77
N GLN A 35 7.71 -1.20 8.72
CA GLN A 35 6.87 -0.01 8.73
C GLN A 35 7.63 1.07 9.49
N ASN A 36 7.75 2.27 8.91
CA ASN A 36 8.47 3.35 9.58
C ASN A 36 7.64 3.92 10.74
N GLU A 37 8.29 4.67 11.63
CA GLU A 37 7.67 5.24 12.83
C GLU A 37 6.50 6.15 12.52
N ASN A 38 6.56 6.88 11.41
CA ASN A 38 5.52 7.82 11.02
C ASN A 38 4.36 7.15 10.28
N CYS A 39 4.43 5.83 10.08
CA CYS A 39 3.43 5.07 9.32
C CYS A 39 3.18 5.61 7.92
N THR A 40 4.24 6.16 7.29
CA THR A 40 4.16 6.70 5.93
C THR A 40 4.73 5.74 4.89
N CYS A 41 5.37 4.66 5.34
CA CYS A 41 5.95 3.66 4.45
C CYS A 41 5.83 2.29 5.11
N ALA A 42 5.41 1.30 4.34
CA ALA A 42 5.30 -0.08 4.81
C ALA A 42 5.67 -1.04 3.70
N SER A 43 6.27 -2.14 4.07
CA SER A 43 6.63 -3.21 3.15
C SER A 43 5.97 -4.51 3.58
N PHE A 44 5.35 -5.19 2.63
CA PHE A 44 4.69 -6.47 2.83
C PHE A 44 5.40 -7.52 1.99
N GLU A 45 5.50 -8.73 2.47
CA GLU A 45 6.12 -9.80 1.71
C GLU A 45 5.36 -11.11 1.84
N GLY A 46 5.54 -11.97 0.83
CA GLY A 46 4.99 -13.31 0.79
C GLY A 46 5.50 -14.02 -0.44
N GLY A 47 5.90 -15.28 -0.30
CA GLY A 47 6.51 -16.01 -1.40
C GLY A 47 7.76 -15.30 -1.90
N ASP A 48 7.86 -15.12 -3.20
CA ASP A 48 9.01 -14.49 -3.85
C ASP A 48 8.76 -13.03 -4.24
N SER A 49 7.70 -12.43 -3.74
CA SER A 49 7.33 -11.09 -4.13
C SER A 49 7.10 -10.18 -2.93
N PHE A 50 6.93 -8.90 -3.21
CA PHE A 50 6.73 -7.89 -2.19
C PHE A 50 5.77 -6.81 -2.68
N ILE A 51 5.23 -6.04 -1.73
CA ILE A 51 4.51 -4.80 -2.00
C ILE A 51 5.04 -3.76 -1.04
N THR A 52 5.46 -2.62 -1.56
CA THR A 52 5.86 -1.48 -0.75
C THR A 52 4.90 -0.34 -1.01
N ILE A 53 4.39 0.26 0.06
CA ILE A 53 3.50 1.42 -0.04
C ILE A 53 4.11 2.59 0.68
N THR A 54 4.05 3.75 0.04
CA THR A 54 4.49 5.02 0.61
C THR A 54 3.34 6.00 0.48
N VAL A 55 2.99 6.68 1.56
CA VAL A 55 1.93 7.67 1.58
C VAL A 55 2.42 8.95 2.21
N ASN A 56 1.99 10.09 1.67
CA ASN A 56 2.31 11.40 2.21
C ASN A 56 1.03 12.23 2.26
N ASN A 57 0.81 12.93 3.37
CA ASN A 57 -0.34 13.82 3.48
C ASN A 57 -0.20 15.01 2.54
N THR A 58 -1.32 15.39 1.93
CA THR A 58 -1.42 16.58 1.08
C THR A 58 -2.58 17.43 1.57
N VAL A 59 -2.74 18.59 0.99
CA VAL A 59 -3.84 19.48 1.35
C VAL A 59 -5.20 18.83 1.11
N LYS A 60 -5.31 17.98 0.09
CA LYS A 60 -6.58 17.34 -0.31
C LYS A 60 -6.76 15.92 0.22
N GLY A 61 -5.74 15.35 0.82
CA GLY A 61 -5.78 13.96 1.28
C GLY A 61 -4.38 13.38 1.37
N SER A 62 -4.01 12.56 0.41
CA SER A 62 -2.68 11.95 0.41
C SER A 62 -2.23 11.58 -1.01
N ASP A 63 -0.92 11.50 -1.16
CA ASP A 63 -0.26 10.92 -2.32
C ASP A 63 0.14 9.50 -1.96
N VAL A 64 -0.20 8.55 -2.80
CA VAL A 64 0.04 7.13 -2.54
C VAL A 64 0.88 6.55 -3.68
N THR A 65 1.97 5.91 -3.33
CA THR A 65 2.83 5.21 -4.29
C THR A 65 2.97 3.77 -3.83
N LEU A 66 2.74 2.83 -4.74
CA LEU A 66 2.90 1.41 -4.46
C LEU A 66 3.86 0.81 -5.48
N GLU A 67 4.72 -0.06 -4.98
CA GLU A 67 5.67 -0.80 -5.80
C GLU A 67 5.51 -2.28 -5.52
N THR A 68 5.45 -3.09 -6.56
CA THR A 68 5.33 -4.53 -6.41
C THR A 68 6.15 -5.24 -7.48
N ARG A 69 6.55 -6.48 -7.17
CA ARG A 69 7.26 -7.31 -8.12
C ARG A 69 6.29 -8.11 -9.01
N GLU A 70 5.30 -8.78 -8.40
CA GLU A 70 4.40 -9.66 -9.14
C GLU A 70 2.91 -9.45 -8.86
N TRP A 71 2.55 -8.65 -7.87
CA TRP A 71 1.15 -8.51 -7.47
C TRP A 71 0.47 -7.26 -8.01
N ASP A 72 0.77 -6.93 -9.26
CA ASP A 72 0.21 -5.75 -9.93
C ASP A 72 -1.31 -5.73 -9.89
N TYR A 73 -1.95 -6.88 -10.10
CA TYR A 73 -3.39 -6.99 -10.08
C TYR A 73 -3.97 -6.51 -8.74
N TRP A 74 -3.39 -6.98 -7.63
CA TRP A 74 -3.88 -6.63 -6.29
C TRP A 74 -3.57 -5.19 -5.92
N VAL A 75 -2.44 -4.68 -6.37
CA VAL A 75 -2.08 -3.27 -6.17
C VAL A 75 -3.09 -2.38 -6.90
N LYS A 76 -3.46 -2.71 -8.13
CA LYS A 76 -4.47 -1.97 -8.88
C LYS A 76 -5.84 -2.01 -8.20
N LYS A 77 -6.22 -3.17 -7.65
CA LYS A 77 -7.46 -3.32 -6.90
C LYS A 77 -7.47 -2.42 -5.67
N PHE A 78 -6.37 -2.38 -4.95
CA PHE A 78 -6.26 -1.52 -3.78
C PHE A 78 -6.38 -0.05 -4.17
N ILE A 79 -5.69 0.36 -5.22
CA ILE A 79 -5.72 1.75 -5.70
C ILE A 79 -7.13 2.17 -6.07
N GLU A 80 -7.91 1.29 -6.68
CA GLU A 80 -9.30 1.58 -7.03
C GLU A 80 -10.17 1.82 -5.79
N SER A 81 -9.77 1.28 -4.65
CA SER A 81 -10.56 1.36 -3.41
C SER A 81 -10.29 2.61 -2.57
N ILE A 82 -9.27 3.38 -2.90
CA ILE A 82 -8.91 4.56 -2.12
C ILE A 82 -9.18 5.90 -2.81
#